data_5f319efb888a9cfd47b8d9f1497d978a
#
_entry.id   5f319efb888a9cfd47b8d9f1497d978a
#
_cell.length_a   1.000
_cell.length_b   1.000
_cell.length_c   1.000
_cell.angle_alpha   90.00
_cell.angle_beta   90.00
_cell.angle_gamma   90.00
#
_symmetry.space_group_name_H-M   'P 1'
#
loop_
_entity.id
_entity.type
_entity.pdbx_description
1 polymer ?
#
loop_
_entity_poly.entity_id
_entity_poly.type
_entity_poly.pdbx_seq_one_letter_code
_entity_poly.pdbx_strand_id
1 'polypeptide(L)'
;MTALGYDQVRRDLARKLHVDPYSSDPVLTKKLNSVAWVMFSARLTVSAAMMAVPGSIIISGVEFTNDLVYEKPKGDLILLVQHKLQNMGLSQGEIATFISNSAVPLSLQVSVVEDLKGLGDIPGRRAAAVALGNMMTEYQARFLATSLHMLNRWGQQKSPITRIQVPGVLVARDQNGTVIVPAPVDYVSWTPRIAGFVTTPALLALHHRVLWIPAKMTPLARQQLQANGWSVHESAQP
;
A
#
# COMPACT_ATOMS: atom_id res chain seq x y z
N MET A 1 -21.78 -16.83 -23.12
CA MET A 1 -20.38 -16.45 -22.76
C MET A 1 -20.45 -15.77 -21.41
N THR A 2 -19.76 -16.30 -20.42
CA THR A 2 -19.91 -15.87 -19.03
C THR A 2 -19.02 -14.67 -18.73
N ALA A 3 -19.51 -13.74 -17.91
CA ALA A 3 -18.73 -12.60 -17.40
C ALA A 3 -17.42 -13.02 -16.72
N LEU A 4 -17.36 -14.22 -16.20
CA LEU A 4 -16.18 -14.83 -15.59
C LEU A 4 -14.99 -14.99 -16.56
N GLY A 5 -15.23 -15.39 -17.81
CA GLY A 5 -14.15 -15.55 -18.80
C GLY A 5 -13.53 -14.21 -19.23
N TYR A 6 -14.35 -13.17 -19.36
CA TYR A 6 -13.85 -11.83 -19.67
C TYR A 6 -13.00 -11.25 -18.51
N ASP A 7 -13.46 -11.41 -17.28
CA ASP A 7 -12.73 -10.90 -16.11
C ASP A 7 -11.36 -11.59 -15.96
N GLN A 8 -11.25 -12.88 -16.28
CA GLN A 8 -9.98 -13.58 -16.30
C GLN A 8 -9.04 -13.02 -17.38
N VAL A 9 -9.51 -12.87 -18.63
CA VAL A 9 -8.71 -12.29 -19.71
C VAL A 9 -8.19 -10.90 -19.31
N ARG A 10 -9.01 -10.10 -18.65
CA ARG A 10 -8.62 -8.78 -18.18
C ARG A 10 -7.52 -8.83 -17.11
N ARG A 11 -7.61 -9.75 -16.14
CA ARG A 11 -6.55 -9.95 -15.12
C ARG A 11 -5.25 -10.47 -15.73
N ASP A 12 -5.33 -11.43 -16.67
CA ASP A 12 -4.16 -11.98 -17.35
C ASP A 12 -3.44 -10.92 -18.18
N LEU A 13 -4.20 -10.04 -18.86
CA LEU A 13 -3.66 -8.91 -19.57
C LEU A 13 -2.99 -7.91 -18.60
N ALA A 14 -3.66 -7.55 -17.50
CA ALA A 14 -3.13 -6.66 -16.48
C ALA A 14 -1.83 -7.21 -15.88
N ARG A 15 -1.77 -8.51 -15.58
CA ARG A 15 -0.56 -9.17 -15.07
C ARG A 15 0.61 -9.03 -16.06
N LYS A 16 0.38 -9.28 -17.35
CA LYS A 16 1.45 -9.15 -18.38
C LYS A 16 1.90 -7.73 -18.60
N LEU A 17 1.02 -6.76 -18.41
CA LEU A 17 1.34 -5.34 -18.52
C LEU A 17 1.92 -4.76 -17.22
N HIS A 18 2.00 -5.55 -16.14
CA HIS A 18 2.39 -5.11 -14.80
C HIS A 18 1.55 -3.93 -14.31
N VAL A 19 0.24 -3.96 -14.58
CA VAL A 19 -0.69 -2.89 -14.15
C VAL A 19 -1.75 -3.45 -13.21
N ASP A 20 -2.32 -2.58 -12.39
CA ASP A 20 -3.39 -2.94 -11.46
C ASP A 20 -4.70 -3.20 -12.22
N PRO A 21 -5.27 -4.43 -12.17
CA PRO A 21 -6.55 -4.74 -12.81
C PRO A 21 -7.74 -3.99 -12.19
N TYR A 22 -7.60 -3.48 -10.96
CA TYR A 22 -8.64 -2.76 -10.22
C TYR A 22 -8.29 -1.29 -9.97
N SER A 23 -7.41 -0.72 -10.81
CA SER A 23 -7.02 0.67 -10.75
C SER A 23 -8.21 1.62 -10.76
N SER A 24 -8.13 2.70 -10.00
CA SER A 24 -9.05 3.83 -10.02
C SER A 24 -8.81 4.78 -11.20
N ASP A 25 -7.68 4.67 -11.90
CA ASP A 25 -7.38 5.49 -13.09
C ASP A 25 -8.34 5.16 -14.23
N PRO A 26 -9.23 6.10 -14.64
CA PRO A 26 -10.22 5.86 -15.67
C PRO A 26 -9.60 5.64 -17.05
N VAL A 27 -8.44 6.22 -17.33
CA VAL A 27 -7.75 6.05 -18.62
C VAL A 27 -7.18 4.66 -18.74
N LEU A 28 -6.48 4.19 -17.69
CA LEU A 28 -5.95 2.83 -17.61
C LEU A 28 -7.08 1.81 -17.69
N THR A 29 -8.10 1.97 -16.86
CA THR A 29 -9.25 1.06 -16.80
C THR A 29 -9.98 0.97 -18.14
N LYS A 30 -10.21 2.09 -18.82
CA LYS A 30 -10.84 2.11 -20.15
C LYS A 30 -9.99 1.38 -21.18
N LYS A 31 -8.68 1.64 -21.23
CA LYS A 31 -7.76 0.96 -22.16
C LYS A 31 -7.69 -0.53 -21.89
N LEU A 32 -7.51 -0.92 -20.62
CA LEU A 32 -7.44 -2.31 -20.22
C LEU A 32 -8.72 -3.07 -20.62
N ASN A 33 -9.89 -2.48 -20.35
CA ASN A 33 -11.19 -3.05 -20.70
C ASN A 33 -11.36 -3.18 -22.22
N SER A 34 -10.96 -2.17 -23.00
CA SER A 34 -11.09 -2.22 -24.45
C SER A 34 -10.25 -3.33 -25.07
N VAL A 35 -8.98 -3.46 -24.66
CA VAL A 35 -8.09 -4.50 -25.15
C VAL A 35 -8.56 -5.89 -24.69
N ALA A 36 -8.94 -6.04 -23.43
CA ALA A 36 -9.45 -7.30 -22.91
C ALA A 36 -10.72 -7.74 -23.64
N TRP A 37 -11.61 -6.81 -24.04
CA TRP A 37 -12.80 -7.10 -24.80
C TRP A 37 -12.48 -7.64 -26.20
N VAL A 38 -11.52 -6.99 -26.90
CA VAL A 38 -11.07 -7.47 -28.22
C VAL A 38 -10.47 -8.86 -28.12
N MET A 39 -9.62 -9.10 -27.12
CA MET A 39 -9.02 -10.42 -26.89
C MET A 39 -10.08 -11.48 -26.61
N PHE A 40 -11.01 -11.19 -25.73
CA PHE A 40 -12.08 -12.10 -25.35
C PHE A 40 -13.01 -12.41 -26.52
N SER A 41 -13.43 -11.41 -27.29
CA SER A 41 -14.34 -11.56 -28.44
C SER A 41 -13.68 -12.30 -29.62
N ALA A 42 -12.41 -12.00 -29.89
CA ALA A 42 -11.65 -12.62 -30.98
C ALA A 42 -10.95 -13.93 -30.57
N ARG A 43 -11.10 -14.37 -29.31
CA ARG A 43 -10.41 -15.55 -28.74
C ARG A 43 -8.87 -15.49 -28.91
N LEU A 44 -8.32 -14.29 -28.86
CA LEU A 44 -6.89 -14.07 -28.98
C LEU A 44 -6.18 -14.38 -27.66
N THR A 45 -4.97 -14.91 -27.76
CA THR A 45 -4.08 -15.02 -26.59
C THR A 45 -3.52 -13.65 -26.22
N VAL A 46 -3.13 -13.47 -24.96
CA VAL A 46 -2.51 -12.21 -24.49
C VAL A 46 -1.25 -11.87 -25.32
N SER A 47 -0.48 -12.87 -25.71
CA SER A 47 0.73 -12.67 -26.53
C SER A 47 0.43 -12.11 -27.92
N ALA A 48 -0.65 -12.58 -28.57
CA ALA A 48 -1.09 -12.06 -29.87
C ALA A 48 -1.62 -10.63 -29.78
N ALA A 49 -2.35 -10.29 -28.68
CA ALA A 49 -2.87 -8.94 -28.47
C ALA A 49 -1.75 -7.92 -28.19
N MET A 50 -0.70 -8.32 -27.47
CA MET A 50 0.46 -7.44 -27.21
C MET A 50 1.19 -7.01 -28.48
N MET A 51 1.22 -7.84 -29.52
CA MET A 51 1.80 -7.49 -30.83
C MET A 51 0.91 -6.49 -31.60
N ALA A 52 -0.38 -6.41 -31.28
CA ALA A 52 -1.34 -5.54 -31.97
C ALA A 52 -1.55 -4.17 -31.28
N VAL A 53 -0.99 -3.94 -30.08
CA VAL A 53 -1.09 -2.68 -29.35
C VAL A 53 0.10 -1.78 -29.68
N PRO A 54 -0.08 -0.71 -30.45
CA PRO A 54 1.00 0.24 -30.74
C PRO A 54 1.33 1.06 -29.50
N GLY A 55 2.58 1.00 -29.09
CA GLY A 55 3.14 1.85 -28.03
C GLY A 55 3.20 1.18 -26.66
N SER A 56 4.38 1.21 -26.09
CA SER A 56 4.62 0.77 -24.71
C SER A 56 3.74 1.60 -23.76
N ILE A 57 2.74 0.95 -23.16
CA ILE A 57 2.06 1.52 -21.99
C ILE A 57 3.04 1.36 -20.83
N ILE A 58 4.05 2.23 -20.77
CA ILE A 58 4.87 2.40 -19.58
C ILE A 58 4.01 3.18 -18.59
N ILE A 59 3.25 2.46 -17.80
CA ILE A 59 2.60 3.02 -16.64
C ILE A 59 3.57 2.79 -15.51
N SER A 60 4.23 3.85 -15.07
CA SER A 60 4.94 3.90 -13.79
C SER A 60 3.90 3.70 -12.69
N GLY A 61 3.47 2.49 -12.48
CA GLY A 61 2.49 2.08 -11.48
C GLY A 61 3.23 1.33 -10.40
N VAL A 62 3.14 1.86 -9.22
CA VAL A 62 3.61 1.32 -7.95
C VAL A 62 3.48 -0.21 -7.93
N GLU A 63 4.59 -0.90 -7.71
CA GLU A 63 4.73 -2.36 -7.56
C GLU A 63 4.03 -2.92 -6.31
N PHE A 64 2.77 -2.57 -6.09
CA PHE A 64 1.96 -3.03 -4.95
C PHE A 64 0.81 -3.94 -5.35
N THR A 65 0.97 -4.73 -6.38
CA THR A 65 0.00 -5.75 -6.69
C THR A 65 0.41 -7.07 -6.05
N ASN A 66 -0.29 -7.43 -4.99
CA ASN A 66 -0.26 -8.79 -4.50
C ASN A 66 -0.76 -9.72 -5.62
N ASP A 67 -0.05 -10.80 -5.91
CA ASP A 67 -0.39 -11.75 -6.98
C ASP A 67 -1.83 -12.25 -6.91
N LEU A 68 -2.44 -12.27 -5.73
CA LEU A 68 -3.85 -12.62 -5.52
C LEU A 68 -4.82 -11.80 -6.38
N VAL A 69 -4.51 -10.53 -6.68
CA VAL A 69 -5.39 -9.67 -7.50
C VAL A 69 -5.48 -10.14 -8.95
N TYR A 70 -4.45 -10.84 -9.42
CA TYR A 70 -4.47 -11.44 -10.77
C TYR A 70 -5.10 -12.83 -10.79
N GLU A 71 -5.02 -13.56 -9.68
CA GLU A 71 -5.45 -14.96 -9.59
C GLU A 71 -6.93 -15.10 -9.29
N LYS A 72 -7.46 -14.26 -8.40
CA LYS A 72 -8.83 -14.40 -7.88
C LYS A 72 -9.82 -13.46 -8.57
N PRO A 73 -11.07 -13.92 -8.80
CA PRO A 73 -12.17 -13.07 -9.22
C PRO A 73 -12.43 -11.95 -8.20
N LYS A 74 -13.01 -10.83 -8.69
CA LYS A 74 -13.33 -9.67 -7.86
C LYS A 74 -14.15 -10.02 -6.61
N GLY A 75 -15.16 -10.88 -6.77
CA GLY A 75 -16.04 -11.30 -5.66
C GLY A 75 -15.26 -12.03 -4.57
N ASP A 76 -14.36 -12.95 -4.95
CA ASP A 76 -13.54 -13.71 -4.01
C ASP A 76 -12.54 -12.82 -3.26
N LEU A 77 -12.01 -11.79 -3.92
CA LEU A 77 -11.14 -10.80 -3.27
C LEU A 77 -11.90 -9.98 -2.24
N ILE A 78 -13.12 -9.56 -2.55
CA ILE A 78 -13.98 -8.83 -1.60
C ILE A 78 -14.26 -9.72 -0.38
N LEU A 79 -14.65 -10.98 -0.57
CA LEU A 79 -14.89 -11.92 0.52
C LEU A 79 -13.62 -12.17 1.35
N LEU A 80 -12.46 -12.27 0.71
CA LEU A 80 -11.18 -12.39 1.39
C LEU A 80 -10.90 -11.17 2.28
N VAL A 81 -11.09 -9.96 1.76
CA VAL A 81 -10.90 -8.71 2.53
C VAL A 81 -11.88 -8.66 3.70
N GLN A 82 -13.17 -8.95 3.47
CA GLN A 82 -14.18 -9.00 4.53
C GLN A 82 -13.78 -9.95 5.67
N HIS A 83 -13.45 -11.20 5.33
CA HIS A 83 -13.08 -12.21 6.30
C HIS A 83 -11.83 -11.80 7.11
N LYS A 84 -10.82 -11.23 6.45
CA LYS A 84 -9.61 -10.77 7.15
C LYS A 84 -9.89 -9.60 8.11
N LEU A 85 -10.68 -8.60 7.68
CA LEU A 85 -11.07 -7.49 8.54
C LEU A 85 -11.91 -7.95 9.72
N GLN A 86 -12.82 -8.91 9.51
CA GLN A 86 -13.62 -9.52 10.57
C GLN A 86 -12.72 -10.22 11.60
N ASN A 87 -11.72 -10.97 11.15
CA ASN A 87 -10.75 -11.63 12.04
C ASN A 87 -9.85 -10.64 12.78
N MET A 88 -9.74 -9.40 12.32
CA MET A 88 -9.06 -8.30 13.02
C MET A 88 -9.99 -7.56 14.01
N GLY A 89 -11.25 -8.02 14.16
CA GLY A 89 -12.21 -7.47 15.10
C GLY A 89 -12.92 -6.20 14.62
N LEU A 90 -12.97 -5.93 13.31
CA LEU A 90 -13.77 -4.83 12.77
C LEU A 90 -15.26 -5.18 12.81
N SER A 91 -16.09 -4.20 13.12
CA SER A 91 -17.54 -4.31 13.03
C SER A 91 -18.00 -4.36 11.56
N GLN A 92 -19.22 -4.84 11.32
CA GLN A 92 -19.79 -4.88 9.97
C GLN A 92 -19.85 -3.49 9.32
N GLY A 93 -20.14 -2.44 10.10
CA GLY A 93 -20.13 -1.05 9.59
C GLY A 93 -18.74 -0.57 9.17
N GLU A 94 -17.72 -0.87 9.97
CA GLU A 94 -16.31 -0.53 9.63
C GLU A 94 -15.85 -1.29 8.38
N ILE A 95 -16.22 -2.57 8.26
CA ILE A 95 -15.90 -3.39 7.08
C ILE A 95 -16.60 -2.82 5.84
N ALA A 96 -17.87 -2.48 5.94
CA ALA A 96 -18.62 -1.87 4.84
C ALA A 96 -18.00 -0.55 4.40
N THR A 97 -17.62 0.31 5.36
CA THR A 97 -16.92 1.58 5.10
C THR A 97 -15.60 1.34 4.35
N PHE A 98 -14.79 0.39 4.82
CA PHE A 98 -13.50 0.06 4.21
C PHE A 98 -13.67 -0.41 2.76
N ILE A 99 -14.59 -1.33 2.50
CA ILE A 99 -14.78 -1.95 1.19
C ILE A 99 -15.40 -0.96 0.19
N SER A 100 -16.34 -0.12 0.63
CA SER A 100 -17.01 0.86 -0.24
C SER A 100 -16.19 2.12 -0.51
N ASN A 101 -15.06 2.31 0.18
CA ASN A 101 -14.25 3.51 0.02
C ASN A 101 -13.53 3.52 -1.34
N SER A 102 -13.96 4.40 -2.23
CA SER A 102 -13.37 4.57 -3.57
C SER A 102 -11.92 5.09 -3.55
N ALA A 103 -11.49 5.71 -2.47
CA ALA A 103 -10.09 6.12 -2.26
C ALA A 103 -9.15 4.93 -1.98
N VAL A 104 -9.70 3.74 -1.73
CA VAL A 104 -8.95 2.51 -1.48
C VAL A 104 -9.33 1.46 -2.53
N PRO A 105 -8.70 1.45 -3.71
CA PRO A 105 -8.95 0.46 -4.75
C PRO A 105 -8.83 -0.98 -4.22
N LEU A 106 -9.54 -1.93 -4.81
CA LEU A 106 -9.60 -3.31 -4.33
C LEU A 106 -8.23 -3.98 -4.21
N SER A 107 -7.33 -3.73 -5.14
CA SER A 107 -5.94 -4.19 -5.08
C SER A 107 -5.22 -3.68 -3.84
N LEU A 108 -5.41 -2.40 -3.51
CA LEU A 108 -4.85 -1.78 -2.31
C LEU A 108 -5.48 -2.36 -1.04
N GLN A 109 -6.82 -2.61 -1.05
CA GLN A 109 -7.51 -3.28 0.05
C GLN A 109 -6.90 -4.66 0.33
N VAL A 110 -6.66 -5.46 -0.71
CA VAL A 110 -6.04 -6.79 -0.60
C VAL A 110 -4.63 -6.68 -0.02
N SER A 111 -3.81 -5.79 -0.57
CA SER A 111 -2.42 -5.60 -0.09
C SER A 111 -2.38 -5.23 1.39
N VAL A 112 -3.20 -4.27 1.81
CA VAL A 112 -3.27 -3.80 3.19
C VAL A 112 -3.68 -4.90 4.16
N VAL A 113 -4.70 -5.68 3.85
CA VAL A 113 -5.13 -6.75 4.77
C VAL A 113 -4.11 -7.88 4.85
N GLU A 114 -3.33 -8.12 3.79
CA GLU A 114 -2.19 -9.05 3.83
C GLU A 114 -1.06 -8.50 4.70
N ASP A 115 -0.67 -7.23 4.54
CA ASP A 115 0.36 -6.60 5.35
C ASP A 115 -0.03 -6.55 6.83
N LEU A 116 -1.27 -6.16 7.14
CA LEU A 116 -1.79 -6.18 8.51
C LEU A 116 -1.82 -7.59 9.11
N LYS A 117 -2.10 -8.62 8.30
CA LYS A 117 -1.98 -10.02 8.73
C LYS A 117 -0.53 -10.39 9.01
N GLY A 118 0.39 -9.98 8.16
CA GLY A 118 1.83 -10.23 8.28
C GLY A 118 2.43 -9.66 9.56
N LEU A 119 1.92 -8.53 10.06
CA LEU A 119 2.33 -7.94 11.33
C LEU A 119 1.88 -8.76 12.55
N GLY A 120 0.98 -9.74 12.39
CA GLY A 120 0.46 -10.54 13.48
C GLY A 120 -0.63 -9.85 14.31
N ASP A 121 -0.96 -10.43 15.46
CA ASP A 121 -1.99 -9.89 16.36
C ASP A 121 -1.38 -8.89 17.34
N ILE A 122 -1.15 -7.67 16.87
CA ILE A 122 -0.51 -6.61 17.64
C ILE A 122 -1.49 -5.46 17.93
N PRO A 123 -1.32 -4.76 19.07
CA PRO A 123 -2.08 -3.54 19.36
C PRO A 123 -1.95 -2.48 18.26
N GLY A 124 -3.10 -1.92 17.87
CA GLY A 124 -3.20 -0.88 16.83
C GLY A 124 -3.51 -1.40 15.42
N ARG A 125 -3.43 -2.71 15.16
CA ARG A 125 -3.75 -3.31 13.85
C ARG A 125 -5.17 -2.95 13.39
N ARG A 126 -6.17 -3.12 14.25
CA ARG A 126 -7.56 -2.74 13.97
C ARG A 126 -7.69 -1.25 13.68
N ALA A 127 -7.05 -0.40 14.50
CA ALA A 127 -7.09 1.04 14.32
C ALA A 127 -6.47 1.49 12.98
N ALA A 128 -5.40 0.83 12.53
CA ALA A 128 -4.81 1.09 11.22
C ALA A 128 -5.75 0.73 10.07
N ALA A 129 -6.46 -0.39 10.14
CA ALA A 129 -7.48 -0.78 9.17
C ALA A 129 -8.63 0.25 9.13
N VAL A 130 -9.13 0.68 10.28
CA VAL A 130 -10.18 1.71 10.38
C VAL A 130 -9.70 3.05 9.80
N ALA A 131 -8.47 3.46 10.12
CA ALA A 131 -7.89 4.70 9.60
C ALA A 131 -7.82 4.66 8.07
N LEU A 132 -7.41 3.54 7.48
CA LEU A 132 -7.35 3.37 6.03
C LEU A 132 -8.73 3.40 5.39
N GLY A 133 -9.73 2.74 6.00
CA GLY A 133 -11.12 2.79 5.53
C GLY A 133 -11.74 4.20 5.53
N ASN A 134 -11.17 5.14 6.26
CA ASN A 134 -11.60 6.54 6.33
C ASN A 134 -10.71 7.52 5.54
N MET A 135 -9.77 7.05 4.72
CA MET A 135 -8.95 7.93 3.90
C MET A 135 -9.80 8.65 2.85
N MET A 136 -9.50 9.93 2.65
CA MET A 136 -10.27 10.81 1.76
C MET A 136 -9.74 10.77 0.32
N THR A 137 -8.48 10.37 0.12
CA THR A 137 -7.84 10.33 -1.19
C THR A 137 -7.03 9.04 -1.36
N GLU A 138 -6.92 8.57 -2.59
CA GLU A 138 -6.09 7.41 -2.93
C GLU A 138 -4.61 7.64 -2.57
N TYR A 139 -4.12 8.89 -2.70
CA TYR A 139 -2.76 9.23 -2.30
C TYR A 139 -2.50 8.95 -0.81
N GLN A 140 -3.43 9.37 0.07
CA GLN A 140 -3.33 9.08 1.51
C GLN A 140 -3.40 7.58 1.79
N ALA A 141 -4.30 6.87 1.10
CA ALA A 141 -4.46 5.43 1.25
C ALA A 141 -3.20 4.69 0.81
N ARG A 142 -2.62 5.05 -0.33
CA ARG A 142 -1.35 4.49 -0.83
C ARG A 142 -0.18 4.78 0.11
N PHE A 143 -0.07 6.01 0.62
CA PHE A 143 0.96 6.36 1.59
C PHE A 143 0.89 5.49 2.84
N LEU A 144 -0.30 5.31 3.41
CA LEU A 144 -0.48 4.45 4.60
C LEU A 144 -0.24 2.97 4.28
N ALA A 145 -0.72 2.48 3.14
CA ALA A 145 -0.49 1.11 2.69
C ALA A 145 1.00 0.81 2.50
N THR A 146 1.72 1.70 1.81
CA THR A 146 3.18 1.56 1.62
C THR A 146 3.92 1.60 2.95
N SER A 147 3.48 2.47 3.86
CA SER A 147 4.04 2.51 5.22
C SER A 147 3.83 1.19 5.98
N LEU A 148 2.66 0.56 5.86
CA LEU A 148 2.39 -0.76 6.45
C LEU A 148 3.27 -1.85 5.84
N HIS A 149 3.42 -1.84 4.53
CA HIS A 149 4.31 -2.77 3.83
C HIS A 149 5.77 -2.64 4.30
N MET A 150 6.27 -1.41 4.41
CA MET A 150 7.59 -1.16 4.97
C MET A 150 7.71 -1.76 6.37
N LEU A 151 6.73 -1.54 7.27
CA LEU A 151 6.77 -2.12 8.61
C LEU A 151 6.75 -3.66 8.63
N ASN A 152 5.99 -4.27 7.73
CA ASN A 152 6.00 -5.72 7.59
C ASN A 152 7.41 -6.22 7.21
N ARG A 153 8.08 -5.56 6.27
CA ARG A 153 9.48 -5.85 5.92
C ARG A 153 10.45 -5.61 7.08
N TRP A 154 10.26 -4.52 7.85
CA TRP A 154 11.07 -4.29 9.05
C TRP A 154 10.95 -5.45 10.01
N GLY A 155 9.72 -5.89 10.28
CA GLY A 155 9.45 -7.01 11.16
C GLY A 155 10.15 -8.31 10.74
N GLN A 156 10.26 -8.55 9.45
CA GLN A 156 10.91 -9.73 8.88
C GLN A 156 12.44 -9.62 8.86
N GLN A 157 12.99 -8.43 8.63
CA GLN A 157 14.42 -8.23 8.35
C GLN A 157 15.22 -7.75 9.56
N LYS A 158 14.60 -7.06 10.50
CA LYS A 158 15.27 -6.40 11.62
C LYS A 158 14.80 -6.90 12.98
N SER A 159 13.56 -6.60 13.33
CA SER A 159 12.99 -6.93 14.64
C SER A 159 11.47 -6.92 14.55
N PRO A 160 10.78 -7.91 15.14
CA PRO A 160 9.32 -8.00 15.12
C PRO A 160 8.65 -6.72 15.62
N ILE A 161 7.62 -6.28 14.92
CA ILE A 161 6.79 -5.15 15.33
C ILE A 161 5.87 -5.60 16.45
N THR A 162 5.80 -4.86 17.54
CA THR A 162 4.99 -5.19 18.73
C THR A 162 3.77 -4.27 18.89
N ARG A 163 3.76 -3.12 18.25
CA ARG A 163 2.65 -2.15 18.28
C ARG A 163 2.71 -1.22 17.09
N ILE A 164 1.54 -0.81 16.60
CA ILE A 164 1.40 0.28 15.63
C ILE A 164 0.38 1.32 16.11
N GLN A 165 0.52 2.55 15.64
CA GLN A 165 -0.39 3.67 15.91
C GLN A 165 -0.47 4.57 14.67
N VAL A 166 -1.59 5.26 14.46
CA VAL A 166 -1.81 6.16 13.31
C VAL A 166 -2.28 7.54 13.80
N PRO A 167 -1.45 8.31 14.53
CA PRO A 167 -1.77 9.68 14.90
C PRO A 167 -1.43 10.65 13.76
N GLY A 168 -2.10 10.51 12.59
CA GLY A 168 -1.80 11.27 11.38
C GLY A 168 -0.77 10.61 10.45
N VAL A 169 0.28 9.98 10.98
CA VAL A 169 1.23 9.10 10.26
C VAL A 169 1.34 7.77 10.99
N LEU A 170 1.79 6.75 10.28
CA LEU A 170 2.03 5.44 10.89
C LEU A 170 3.29 5.49 11.76
N VAL A 171 3.16 5.07 13.00
CA VAL A 171 4.26 4.94 13.96
C VAL A 171 4.23 3.52 14.50
N ALA A 172 5.36 2.86 14.54
CA ALA A 172 5.49 1.51 15.09
C ALA A 172 6.52 1.45 16.21
N ARG A 173 6.40 0.41 17.03
CA ARG A 173 7.44 0.01 17.97
C ARG A 173 7.80 -1.45 17.73
N ASP A 174 9.08 -1.74 17.66
CA ASP A 174 9.57 -3.12 17.57
C ASP A 174 9.85 -3.74 18.96
N GLN A 175 10.25 -4.99 18.95
CA GLN A 175 10.56 -5.75 20.16
C GLN A 175 11.75 -5.17 20.94
N ASN A 176 12.66 -4.47 20.28
CA ASN A 176 13.82 -3.81 20.91
C ASN A 176 13.48 -2.43 21.48
N GLY A 177 12.22 -2.01 21.40
CA GLY A 177 11.76 -0.70 21.85
C GLY A 177 12.05 0.44 20.87
N THR A 178 12.57 0.12 19.66
CA THR A 178 12.80 1.12 18.61
C THR A 178 11.48 1.66 18.10
N VAL A 179 11.38 2.97 17.99
CA VAL A 179 10.23 3.64 17.39
C VAL A 179 10.52 3.92 15.92
N ILE A 180 9.75 3.33 15.05
CA ILE A 180 9.92 3.40 13.60
C ILE A 180 8.80 4.26 13.00
N VAL A 181 9.20 5.25 12.21
CA VAL A 181 8.29 6.04 11.36
C VAL A 181 8.65 5.74 9.91
N PRO A 182 7.87 4.88 9.23
CA PRO A 182 8.05 4.65 7.81
C PRO A 182 7.51 5.86 7.03
N ALA A 183 8.29 6.37 6.11
CA ALA A 183 7.90 7.49 5.25
C ALA A 183 8.21 7.14 3.78
N PRO A 184 7.25 6.57 3.05
CA PRO A 184 7.38 6.21 1.64
C PRO A 184 7.33 7.46 0.76
N VAL A 185 8.41 8.20 0.74
CA VAL A 185 8.57 9.44 -0.04
C VAL A 185 9.82 9.35 -0.93
N ASP A 186 9.78 10.03 -2.05
CA ASP A 186 10.88 10.02 -3.04
C ASP A 186 12.07 10.86 -2.58
N TYR A 187 11.83 11.86 -1.75
CA TYR A 187 12.87 12.77 -1.26
C TYR A 187 12.45 13.50 0.01
N VAL A 188 13.38 13.66 0.96
CA VAL A 188 13.15 14.42 2.18
C VAL A 188 14.01 15.69 2.19
N SER A 189 13.35 16.84 2.25
CA SER A 189 13.98 18.14 2.48
C SER A 189 13.54 18.71 3.83
N TRP A 190 14.40 19.52 4.47
CA TRP A 190 14.04 20.16 5.72
C TRP A 190 13.07 21.32 5.50
N THR A 191 11.85 21.18 5.95
CA THR A 191 10.78 22.18 5.85
C THR A 191 10.21 22.50 7.23
N PRO A 192 9.52 23.65 7.42
CA PRO A 192 8.86 23.96 8.68
C PRO A 192 7.89 22.84 9.15
N ARG A 193 7.21 22.19 8.22
CA ARG A 193 6.31 21.09 8.52
C ARG A 193 7.03 19.86 9.06
N ILE A 194 8.16 19.49 8.46
CA ILE A 194 9.00 18.38 8.94
C ILE A 194 9.63 18.74 10.27
N ALA A 195 10.13 19.98 10.43
CA ALA A 195 10.65 20.47 11.70
C ALA A 195 9.60 20.34 12.82
N GLY A 196 8.38 20.82 12.59
CA GLY A 196 7.28 20.74 13.56
C GLY A 196 6.92 19.28 13.92
N PHE A 197 6.91 18.38 12.95
CA PHE A 197 6.68 16.95 13.20
C PHE A 197 7.80 16.35 14.07
N VAL A 198 9.05 16.55 13.69
CA VAL A 198 10.24 15.97 14.33
C VAL A 198 10.39 16.45 15.78
N THR A 199 9.99 17.70 16.06
CA THR A 199 10.08 18.32 17.40
C THR A 199 8.79 18.18 18.21
N THR A 200 7.81 17.40 17.75
CA THR A 200 6.57 17.15 18.51
C THR A 200 6.93 16.55 19.87
N PRO A 201 6.45 17.12 21.01
CA PRO A 201 6.83 16.65 22.36
C PRO A 201 6.59 15.16 22.58
N ALA A 202 5.50 14.62 22.05
CA ALA A 202 5.17 13.20 22.15
C ALA A 202 6.22 12.30 21.44
N LEU A 203 6.83 12.79 20.36
CA LEU A 203 7.90 12.06 19.67
C LEU A 203 9.25 12.29 20.35
N LEU A 204 9.53 13.49 20.85
CA LEU A 204 10.78 13.80 21.58
C LEU A 204 10.93 12.99 22.86
N ALA A 205 9.80 12.65 23.52
CA ALA A 205 9.81 11.80 24.72
C ALA A 205 10.18 10.32 24.45
N LEU A 206 10.21 9.90 23.18
CA LEU A 206 10.54 8.53 22.80
C LEU A 206 12.05 8.37 22.58
N HIS A 207 12.61 7.26 23.05
CA HIS A 207 14.00 6.88 22.80
C HIS A 207 14.10 6.02 21.55
N HIS A 208 15.30 5.95 20.93
CA HIS A 208 15.58 5.11 19.75
C HIS A 208 14.59 5.30 18.60
N ARG A 209 14.53 6.54 18.10
CA ARG A 209 13.64 6.90 16.98
C ARG A 209 14.34 6.71 15.64
N VAL A 210 13.66 6.05 14.72
CA VAL A 210 14.13 5.79 13.36
C VAL A 210 13.14 6.36 12.37
N LEU A 211 13.59 7.25 11.50
CA LEU A 211 12.89 7.59 10.27
C LEU A 211 13.36 6.63 9.18
N TRP A 212 12.46 5.82 8.68
CA TRP A 212 12.76 4.88 7.60
C TRP A 212 12.20 5.37 6.28
N ILE A 213 13.08 5.62 5.31
CA ILE A 213 12.74 6.11 3.98
C ILE A 213 13.33 5.23 2.89
N PRO A 214 12.63 5.00 1.76
CA PRO A 214 13.17 4.29 0.60
C PRO A 214 14.10 5.17 -0.25
N ALA A 215 14.12 6.46 0.00
CA ALA A 215 14.73 7.48 -0.83
C ALA A 215 15.93 8.18 -0.15
N LYS A 216 16.38 9.26 -0.77
CA LYS A 216 17.44 10.12 -0.28
C LYS A 216 16.90 11.35 0.46
N MET A 217 17.74 12.02 1.22
CA MET A 217 17.42 13.29 1.85
C MET A 217 18.51 14.33 1.65
N THR A 218 18.14 15.61 1.85
CA THR A 218 19.13 16.69 1.85
C THR A 218 20.10 16.52 3.02
N PRO A 219 21.38 16.99 2.88
CA PRO A 219 22.32 17.04 4.00
C PRO A 219 21.76 17.80 5.22
N LEU A 220 21.07 18.91 4.97
CA LEU A 220 20.40 19.69 6.03
C LEU A 220 19.34 18.88 6.77
N ALA A 221 18.45 18.16 6.04
CA ALA A 221 17.43 17.33 6.67
C ALA A 221 18.06 16.25 7.56
N ARG A 222 19.11 15.58 7.07
CA ARG A 222 19.85 14.58 7.84
C ARG A 222 20.45 15.17 9.11
N GLN A 223 21.17 16.30 9.00
CA GLN A 223 21.76 16.98 10.14
C GLN A 223 20.73 17.36 11.19
N GLN A 224 19.61 17.94 10.77
CA GLN A 224 18.53 18.37 11.67
C GLN A 224 17.81 17.20 12.33
N LEU A 225 17.57 16.11 11.61
CA LEU A 225 17.01 14.88 12.19
C LEU A 225 17.94 14.31 13.26
N GLN A 226 19.22 14.17 12.97
CA GLN A 226 20.21 13.66 13.91
C GLN A 226 20.37 14.57 15.14
N ALA A 227 20.38 15.89 14.96
CA ALA A 227 20.44 16.86 16.06
C ALA A 227 19.21 16.76 16.99
N ASN A 228 18.06 16.30 16.46
CA ASN A 228 16.85 16.04 17.25
C ASN A 228 16.75 14.56 17.72
N GLY A 229 17.85 13.80 17.69
CA GLY A 229 17.91 12.42 18.20
C GLY A 229 17.21 11.37 17.34
N TRP A 230 17.05 11.63 16.04
CA TRP A 230 16.55 10.65 15.08
C TRP A 230 17.69 9.94 14.38
N SER A 231 17.60 8.63 14.30
CA SER A 231 18.37 7.84 13.35
C SER A 231 17.63 7.81 12.01
N VAL A 232 18.38 7.79 10.91
CA VAL A 232 17.80 7.68 9.56
C VAL A 232 18.22 6.37 8.95
N HIS A 233 17.24 5.60 8.50
CA HIS A 233 17.49 4.38 7.74
C HIS A 233 17.01 4.60 6.30
N GLU A 234 17.97 4.68 5.38
CA GLU A 234 17.73 4.76 3.94
C GLU A 234 17.85 3.34 3.37
N SER A 235 16.78 2.81 2.82
CA SER A 235 16.81 1.55 2.09
C SER A 235 16.80 1.82 0.59
N ALA A 236 17.66 1.15 -0.16
CA ALA A 236 17.81 1.39 -1.59
C ALA A 236 16.59 0.99 -2.45
N GLN A 237 15.55 0.39 -1.86
CA GLN A 237 14.24 0.08 -2.50
C GLN A 237 13.15 -0.11 -1.44
N PRO A 238 11.91 0.26 -1.75
CA PRO A 238 10.74 -0.06 -0.94
C PRO A 238 10.44 -1.57 -0.93
#